data_c3c2e1d99fa733d8e85532282f0aa85b
#
_entry.id   c3c2e1d99fa733d8e85532282f0aa85b
#
_cell.length_a   1.000
_cell.length_b   1.000
_cell.length_c   1.000
_cell.angle_alpha   90.00
_cell.angle_beta   90.00
_cell.angle_gamma   90.00
#
_symmetry.space_group_name_H-M   'P 1'
#
loop_
_entity.id
_entity.type
_entity.pdbx_description
1 polymer ?
#
loop_
_entity_poly.entity_id
_entity_poly.type
_entity_poly.pdbx_seq_one_letter_code
_entity_poly.pdbx_strand_id
1 'polypeptide(L)'
;MKDKNAIERRRFLKLSSAAVLAGLTGKLTGSQREKGLSVIEEAAQKVGKLPRRKLGYSQREISVLIGAGDMELFPMEAGILCGMNYWHKANRWMNSGAPDTIIKNREAHYCQVTVDRAGTDHYHGHFDEEEHYRYVKEALKKTGLRYFDDMQLHFGYHNTEELKQDRTFVRAFERLKKEGIVKHLCLSQHSYEGSARVENGQSAAEVLTAVVEDGIYEHAQFMYSYGGDPEMERFLEFAREKNFGTVAMKTARGIGRMKQDESFMNKLPEDTSPHNALVRWITTSTKLDAAVIRVKNLDEFTETYSGAGKYLRARDKRAIEMMTARADRTACRLCGKCQSHCPQQIPITDILRFERYAMDDHDWIKAGKLYSELPTKGDRCIKCESCVQSCPLSLQIPEKIARAHIMLS
;
A
#
# COMPACT_ATOMS: atom_id res chain seq x y z
N MET A 1 7.83 2.81 -40.53
CA MET A 1 6.92 1.99 -39.71
C MET A 1 6.89 2.37 -38.21
N LYS A 2 7.70 3.35 -37.77
CA LYS A 2 7.79 3.76 -36.34
C LYS A 2 6.67 4.70 -35.86
N ASP A 3 5.89 5.32 -36.76
CA ASP A 3 4.96 6.39 -36.36
C ASP A 3 3.50 5.95 -36.11
N LYS A 4 3.06 4.84 -36.68
CA LYS A 4 1.68 4.38 -36.47
C LYS A 4 1.41 3.95 -35.02
N ASN A 5 2.34 3.23 -34.40
CA ASN A 5 2.20 2.77 -32.99
C ASN A 5 2.23 3.92 -31.97
N ALA A 6 2.97 4.98 -32.24
CA ALA A 6 3.03 6.16 -31.36
C ALA A 6 1.74 7.01 -31.47
N ILE A 7 1.15 7.10 -32.65
CA ILE A 7 -0.11 7.81 -32.90
C ILE A 7 -1.29 7.04 -32.31
N GLU A 8 -1.33 5.72 -32.46
CA GLU A 8 -2.34 4.88 -31.81
C GLU A 8 -2.23 4.90 -30.28
N ARG A 9 -1.00 4.90 -29.73
CA ARG A 9 -0.75 5.01 -28.29
C ARG A 9 -1.19 6.35 -27.70
N ARG A 10 -0.92 7.49 -28.41
CA ARG A 10 -1.41 8.82 -28.01
C ARG A 10 -2.93 8.99 -28.16
N ARG A 11 -3.52 8.36 -29.18
CA ARG A 11 -4.97 8.36 -29.39
C ARG A 11 -5.67 7.50 -28.34
N PHE A 12 -5.07 6.39 -27.93
CA PHE A 12 -5.52 5.51 -26.88
C PHE A 12 -5.47 6.20 -25.50
N LEU A 13 -4.37 6.88 -25.16
CA LEU A 13 -4.24 7.64 -23.90
C LEU A 13 -5.26 8.80 -23.81
N LYS A 14 -5.59 9.45 -24.92
CA LYS A 14 -6.65 10.46 -24.98
C LYS A 14 -8.06 9.86 -24.89
N LEU A 15 -8.27 8.67 -25.45
CA LEU A 15 -9.55 7.96 -25.34
C LEU A 15 -9.75 7.33 -23.96
N SER A 16 -8.70 6.84 -23.30
CA SER A 16 -8.79 6.31 -21.95
C SER A 16 -9.10 7.40 -20.91
N SER A 17 -8.47 8.57 -21.02
CA SER A 17 -8.78 9.72 -20.15
C SER A 17 -10.19 10.28 -20.39
N ALA A 18 -10.64 10.35 -21.65
CA ALA A 18 -11.98 10.82 -21.99
C ALA A 18 -13.07 9.79 -21.66
N ALA A 19 -12.77 8.49 -21.76
CA ALA A 19 -13.69 7.41 -21.42
C ALA A 19 -13.86 7.24 -19.88
N VAL A 20 -12.82 7.47 -19.10
CA VAL A 20 -12.91 7.54 -17.64
C VAL A 20 -13.80 8.70 -17.20
N LEU A 21 -13.60 9.89 -17.78
CA LEU A 21 -14.46 11.05 -17.52
C LEU A 21 -15.93 10.84 -17.95
N ALA A 22 -16.15 10.15 -19.06
CA ALA A 22 -17.50 9.91 -19.58
C ALA A 22 -18.21 8.70 -18.92
N GLY A 23 -17.47 7.72 -18.42
CA GLY A 23 -18.00 6.60 -17.62
C GLY A 23 -18.55 7.07 -16.28
N LEU A 24 -17.91 8.07 -15.66
CA LEU A 24 -18.39 8.74 -14.45
C LEU A 24 -19.67 9.56 -14.68
N THR A 25 -19.98 9.93 -15.93
CA THR A 25 -21.13 10.81 -16.29
C THR A 25 -22.27 10.11 -17.05
N GLY A 26 -22.17 8.79 -17.28
CA GLY A 26 -23.21 8.04 -17.99
C GLY A 26 -23.34 8.33 -19.49
N LYS A 27 -22.40 9.07 -20.10
CA LYS A 27 -22.48 9.60 -21.49
C LYS A 27 -21.59 8.89 -22.52
N LEU A 28 -21.19 7.64 -22.29
CA LEU A 28 -20.50 6.86 -23.33
C LEU A 28 -21.51 6.32 -24.36
N THR A 29 -21.19 6.49 -25.65
CA THR A 29 -21.92 5.80 -26.73
C THR A 29 -21.67 4.30 -26.66
N GLY A 30 -22.58 3.48 -27.20
CA GLY A 30 -22.44 2.01 -27.23
C GLY A 30 -21.05 1.57 -27.77
N SER A 31 -20.60 2.16 -28.87
CA SER A 31 -19.29 1.87 -29.49
C SER A 31 -18.08 2.21 -28.60
N GLN A 32 -18.17 3.25 -27.75
CA GLN A 32 -17.09 3.61 -26.82
C GLN A 32 -17.02 2.64 -25.63
N ARG A 33 -18.19 2.14 -25.17
CA ARG A 33 -18.28 1.10 -24.14
C ARG A 33 -17.70 -0.22 -24.63
N GLU A 34 -18.07 -0.66 -25.83
CA GLU A 34 -17.53 -1.89 -26.41
C GLU A 34 -16.03 -1.88 -26.57
N LYS A 35 -15.46 -0.75 -27.06
CA LYS A 35 -13.99 -0.57 -27.16
C LYS A 35 -13.32 -0.58 -25.80
N GLY A 36 -13.90 0.06 -24.79
CA GLY A 36 -13.38 0.06 -23.42
C GLY A 36 -13.38 -1.34 -22.82
N LEU A 37 -14.46 -2.09 -22.97
CA LEU A 37 -14.57 -3.48 -22.50
C LEU A 37 -13.55 -4.39 -23.17
N SER A 38 -13.37 -4.31 -24.50
CA SER A 38 -12.39 -5.11 -25.24
C SER A 38 -10.97 -4.93 -24.73
N VAL A 39 -10.56 -3.69 -24.37
CA VAL A 39 -9.21 -3.41 -23.86
C VAL A 39 -9.03 -3.93 -22.43
N ILE A 40 -10.06 -3.85 -21.61
CA ILE A 40 -10.06 -4.40 -20.24
C ILE A 40 -9.96 -5.93 -20.29
N GLU A 41 -10.74 -6.57 -21.16
CA GLU A 41 -10.71 -8.02 -21.36
C GLU A 41 -9.35 -8.51 -21.88
N GLU A 42 -8.75 -7.80 -22.83
CA GLU A 42 -7.41 -8.10 -23.35
C GLU A 42 -6.35 -8.02 -22.24
N ALA A 43 -6.40 -6.98 -21.42
CA ALA A 43 -5.49 -6.84 -20.27
C ALA A 43 -5.67 -7.99 -19.26
N ALA A 44 -6.92 -8.34 -18.94
CA ALA A 44 -7.24 -9.44 -18.05
C ALA A 44 -6.80 -10.80 -18.61
N GLN A 45 -6.94 -11.03 -19.92
CA GLN A 45 -6.44 -12.26 -20.56
C GLN A 45 -4.91 -12.39 -20.48
N LYS A 46 -4.17 -11.31 -20.67
CA LYS A 46 -2.70 -11.29 -20.55
C LYS A 46 -2.23 -11.61 -19.12
N VAL A 47 -2.95 -11.15 -18.12
CA VAL A 47 -2.66 -11.42 -16.69
C VAL A 47 -3.10 -12.83 -16.31
N GLY A 48 -4.31 -13.24 -16.70
CA GLY A 48 -4.93 -14.49 -16.31
C GLY A 48 -5.54 -14.44 -14.90
N LYS A 49 -5.87 -15.60 -14.34
CA LYS A 49 -6.47 -15.68 -13.00
C LYS A 49 -5.43 -15.42 -11.90
N LEU A 50 -5.78 -14.54 -10.99
CA LEU A 50 -5.00 -14.31 -9.77
C LEU A 50 -5.14 -15.51 -8.82
N PRO A 51 -4.03 -15.99 -8.23
CA PRO A 51 -4.11 -16.99 -7.19
C PRO A 51 -4.84 -16.45 -5.97
N ARG A 52 -5.46 -17.35 -5.20
CA ARG A 52 -6.15 -17.02 -3.95
C ARG A 52 -5.49 -17.71 -2.77
N ARG A 53 -5.61 -17.12 -1.60
CA ARG A 53 -5.15 -17.65 -0.32
C ARG A 53 -6.18 -17.37 0.77
N LYS A 54 -6.15 -18.19 1.78
CA LYS A 54 -6.90 -17.95 3.01
C LYS A 54 -6.21 -16.86 3.81
N LEU A 55 -6.98 -15.88 4.28
CA LEU A 55 -6.50 -14.77 5.08
C LEU A 55 -6.50 -15.18 6.55
N GLY A 56 -5.36 -15.62 7.05
CA GLY A 56 -5.16 -16.03 8.42
C GLY A 56 -6.26 -16.97 8.95
N TYR A 57 -6.58 -16.86 10.22
CA TYR A 57 -7.61 -17.69 10.85
C TYR A 57 -9.05 -17.37 10.43
N SER A 58 -9.28 -16.21 9.80
CA SER A 58 -10.60 -15.91 9.22
C SER A 58 -10.99 -16.85 8.08
N GLN A 59 -10.02 -17.53 7.48
CA GLN A 59 -10.16 -18.51 6.41
C GLN A 59 -10.87 -17.97 5.13
N ARG A 60 -11.02 -16.65 5.03
CA ARG A 60 -11.58 -16.00 3.83
C ARG A 60 -10.63 -16.18 2.65
N GLU A 61 -11.13 -16.67 1.54
CA GLU A 61 -10.34 -16.80 0.31
C GLU A 61 -10.24 -15.47 -0.42
N ILE A 62 -9.10 -14.81 -0.33
CA ILE A 62 -8.80 -13.54 -1.00
C ILE A 62 -7.79 -13.73 -2.12
N SER A 63 -7.85 -12.84 -3.12
CA SER A 63 -6.79 -12.77 -4.14
C SER A 63 -5.45 -12.35 -3.50
N VAL A 64 -4.35 -12.98 -3.91
CA VAL A 64 -3.00 -12.65 -3.36
C VAL A 64 -2.56 -11.23 -3.68
N LEU A 65 -3.10 -10.62 -4.74
CA LEU A 65 -2.96 -9.20 -5.04
C LEU A 65 -4.30 -8.55 -4.80
N ILE A 66 -4.33 -7.55 -3.92
CA ILE A 66 -5.55 -6.85 -3.51
C ILE A 66 -5.61 -5.46 -4.12
N GLY A 67 -6.82 -5.03 -4.48
CA GLY A 67 -7.08 -3.71 -5.02
C GLY A 67 -7.17 -2.65 -3.93
N ALA A 68 -7.09 -1.39 -4.34
CA ALA A 68 -7.32 -0.25 -3.47
C ALA A 68 -8.50 0.59 -3.99
N GLY A 69 -9.23 1.24 -3.08
CA GLY A 69 -10.39 2.08 -3.45
C GLY A 69 -10.02 3.31 -4.29
N ASP A 70 -8.74 3.66 -4.37
CA ASP A 70 -8.21 4.70 -5.25
C ASP A 70 -7.59 4.17 -6.55
N MET A 71 -7.83 2.89 -6.87
CA MET A 71 -7.46 2.31 -8.16
C MET A 71 -8.35 2.89 -9.27
N GLU A 72 -7.75 3.25 -10.40
CA GLU A 72 -8.49 3.69 -11.56
C GLU A 72 -9.46 2.61 -12.06
N LEU A 73 -10.58 3.02 -12.66
CA LEU A 73 -11.68 2.12 -13.01
C LEU A 73 -11.24 0.97 -13.94
N PHE A 74 -10.43 1.23 -14.96
CA PHE A 74 -10.06 0.22 -15.94
C PHE A 74 -9.16 -0.89 -15.36
N PRO A 75 -8.08 -0.56 -14.63
CA PRO A 75 -7.31 -1.59 -13.92
C PRO A 75 -8.14 -2.33 -12.87
N MET A 76 -9.10 -1.66 -12.22
CA MET A 76 -10.02 -2.28 -11.26
C MET A 76 -10.89 -3.35 -11.93
N GLU A 77 -11.56 -3.00 -13.02
CA GLU A 77 -12.42 -3.94 -13.77
C GLU A 77 -11.60 -5.11 -14.35
N ALA A 78 -10.39 -4.85 -14.88
CA ALA A 78 -9.48 -5.90 -15.30
C ALA A 78 -9.08 -6.82 -14.13
N GLY A 79 -8.82 -6.25 -12.96
CA GLY A 79 -8.54 -6.98 -11.72
C GLY A 79 -9.71 -7.88 -11.32
N ILE A 80 -10.95 -7.38 -11.38
CA ILE A 80 -12.17 -8.16 -11.10
C ILE A 80 -12.27 -9.35 -12.07
N LEU A 81 -12.06 -9.14 -13.36
CA LEU A 81 -12.04 -10.22 -14.36
C LEU A 81 -10.95 -11.26 -14.08
N CYS A 82 -9.81 -10.85 -13.53
CA CYS A 82 -8.75 -11.74 -13.07
C CYS A 82 -9.06 -12.44 -11.74
N GLY A 83 -10.16 -12.09 -11.07
CA GLY A 83 -10.57 -12.69 -9.79
C GLY A 83 -10.11 -11.93 -8.55
N MET A 84 -9.69 -10.66 -8.69
CA MET A 84 -9.45 -9.77 -7.56
C MET A 84 -10.76 -9.55 -6.80
N ASN A 85 -10.74 -9.78 -5.50
CA ASN A 85 -11.96 -9.77 -4.70
C ASN A 85 -11.81 -9.08 -3.34
N TYR A 86 -10.66 -8.47 -3.04
CA TYR A 86 -10.45 -7.72 -1.81
C TYR A 86 -10.04 -6.27 -2.12
N TRP A 87 -10.73 -5.30 -1.50
CA TRP A 87 -10.62 -3.87 -1.77
C TRP A 87 -10.22 -3.11 -0.51
N HIS A 88 -8.93 -2.81 -0.42
CA HIS A 88 -8.34 -1.96 0.61
C HIS A 88 -8.80 -0.49 0.42
N LYS A 89 -9.05 0.22 1.53
CA LYS A 89 -9.50 1.63 1.51
C LYS A 89 -10.77 1.87 0.65
N ALA A 90 -11.77 1.02 0.77
CA ALA A 90 -13.06 1.19 0.08
C ALA A 90 -13.77 2.52 0.45
N ASN A 91 -13.43 3.14 1.59
CA ASN A 91 -13.88 4.49 1.95
C ASN A 91 -13.39 5.58 0.97
N ARG A 92 -12.44 5.32 0.08
CA ARG A 92 -12.09 6.24 -1.02
C ARG A 92 -13.24 6.46 -2.00
N TRP A 93 -14.19 5.55 -2.05
CA TRP A 93 -15.41 5.68 -2.85
C TRP A 93 -16.47 6.62 -2.23
N MET A 94 -16.19 7.27 -1.12
CA MET A 94 -17.14 8.22 -0.48
C MET A 94 -17.52 9.41 -1.38
N ASN A 95 -16.66 9.77 -2.33
CA ASN A 95 -16.91 10.88 -3.25
C ASN A 95 -17.60 10.48 -4.57
N SER A 96 -17.56 9.19 -4.93
CA SER A 96 -18.06 8.67 -6.22
C SER A 96 -19.12 7.59 -6.09
N GLY A 97 -19.33 7.06 -4.89
CA GLY A 97 -19.98 5.77 -4.68
C GLY A 97 -19.09 4.60 -4.99
N ALA A 98 -19.40 3.43 -4.47
CA ALA A 98 -18.71 2.20 -4.84
C ALA A 98 -19.05 1.79 -6.28
N PRO A 99 -18.11 1.16 -7.02
CA PRO A 99 -18.36 0.71 -8.39
C PRO A 99 -19.57 -0.23 -8.49
N ASP A 100 -20.37 -0.06 -9.54
CA ASP A 100 -21.56 -0.86 -9.81
C ASP A 100 -21.29 -2.36 -9.79
N THR A 101 -20.16 -2.78 -10.36
CA THR A 101 -19.74 -4.20 -10.41
C THR A 101 -19.60 -4.78 -9.01
N ILE A 102 -19.08 -4.01 -8.06
CA ILE A 102 -18.93 -4.41 -6.65
C ILE A 102 -20.27 -4.38 -5.93
N ILE A 103 -21.10 -3.36 -6.14
CA ILE A 103 -22.43 -3.26 -5.52
C ILE A 103 -23.31 -4.44 -5.93
N LYS A 104 -23.36 -4.74 -7.23
CA LYS A 104 -24.19 -5.82 -7.79
C LYS A 104 -23.74 -7.22 -7.34
N ASN A 105 -22.43 -7.39 -7.12
CA ASN A 105 -21.83 -8.67 -6.72
C ASN A 105 -21.23 -8.60 -5.32
N ARG A 106 -21.84 -7.87 -4.40
CA ARG A 106 -21.30 -7.51 -3.08
C ARG A 106 -20.76 -8.72 -2.29
N GLU A 107 -21.42 -9.86 -2.38
CA GLU A 107 -21.04 -11.07 -1.65
C GLU A 107 -19.75 -11.74 -2.19
N ALA A 108 -19.37 -11.43 -3.42
CA ALA A 108 -18.13 -11.91 -4.03
C ALA A 108 -16.91 -11.05 -3.69
N HIS A 109 -17.11 -9.91 -3.04
CA HIS A 109 -16.06 -8.93 -2.75
C HIS A 109 -15.94 -8.64 -1.26
N TYR A 110 -14.72 -8.52 -0.77
CA TYR A 110 -14.38 -8.04 0.56
C TYR A 110 -13.99 -6.56 0.49
N CYS A 111 -14.68 -5.70 1.21
CA CYS A 111 -14.47 -4.27 1.22
C CYS A 111 -14.00 -3.82 2.61
N GLN A 112 -12.86 -3.16 2.66
CA GLN A 112 -12.27 -2.69 3.90
C GLN A 112 -12.46 -1.18 4.04
N VAL A 113 -13.03 -0.71 5.16
CA VAL A 113 -12.97 0.69 5.55
C VAL A 113 -11.71 0.96 6.35
N THR A 114 -10.95 1.98 5.94
CA THR A 114 -9.75 2.42 6.65
C THR A 114 -10.07 3.69 7.42
N VAL A 115 -9.83 3.70 8.72
CA VAL A 115 -10.11 4.81 9.62
C VAL A 115 -8.79 5.34 10.16
N ASP A 116 -8.54 6.62 9.97
CA ASP A 116 -7.35 7.29 10.51
C ASP A 116 -7.54 7.57 12.01
N ARG A 117 -6.48 7.45 12.80
CA ARG A 117 -6.50 7.78 14.24
C ARG A 117 -6.64 9.27 14.51
N ALA A 118 -6.21 10.09 13.56
CA ALA A 118 -6.06 11.53 13.71
C ALA A 118 -6.90 12.33 12.71
N GLY A 119 -7.98 11.76 12.20
CA GLY A 119 -8.81 12.43 11.19
C GLY A 119 -8.04 12.65 9.88
N THR A 120 -8.20 13.85 9.30
CA THR A 120 -7.45 14.27 8.11
C THR A 120 -6.07 14.82 8.45
N ASP A 121 -5.80 15.09 9.73
CA ASP A 121 -4.54 15.61 10.24
C ASP A 121 -3.76 14.48 10.94
N HIS A 122 -2.84 13.87 10.23
CA HIS A 122 -2.01 12.76 10.71
C HIS A 122 -1.12 13.09 11.91
N TYR A 123 -1.02 14.37 12.29
CA TYR A 123 -0.09 14.84 13.31
C TYR A 123 -0.78 15.43 14.55
N HIS A 124 -2.08 15.73 14.48
CA HIS A 124 -2.79 16.48 15.52
C HIS A 124 -4.16 15.87 15.84
N GLY A 125 -4.24 15.07 16.85
CA GLY A 125 -5.47 14.55 17.40
C GLY A 125 -5.61 13.02 17.34
N HIS A 126 -6.52 12.54 18.15
CA HIS A 126 -6.95 11.14 18.16
C HIS A 126 -8.48 11.14 18.00
N PHE A 127 -8.99 10.31 17.13
CA PHE A 127 -10.42 10.03 17.13
C PHE A 127 -10.80 9.34 18.43
N ASP A 128 -11.85 9.83 19.06
CA ASP A 128 -12.50 9.09 20.12
C ASP A 128 -13.39 7.97 19.55
N GLU A 129 -13.99 7.18 20.44
CA GLU A 129 -14.86 6.09 20.04
C GLU A 129 -16.02 6.55 19.14
N GLU A 130 -16.65 7.70 19.46
CA GLU A 130 -17.79 8.23 18.73
C GLU A 130 -17.40 8.76 17.35
N GLU A 131 -16.22 9.35 17.22
CA GLU A 131 -15.69 9.81 15.93
C GLU A 131 -15.38 8.64 15.00
N HIS A 132 -14.75 7.56 15.49
CA HIS A 132 -14.57 6.33 14.73
C HIS A 132 -15.90 5.75 14.26
N TYR A 133 -16.87 5.66 15.16
CA TYR A 133 -18.20 5.14 14.87
C TYR A 133 -18.89 5.97 13.78
N ARG A 134 -18.94 7.30 13.94
CA ARG A 134 -19.58 8.21 12.98
C ARG A 134 -18.92 8.18 11.61
N TYR A 135 -17.59 8.13 11.56
CA TYR A 135 -16.84 8.06 10.30
C TYR A 135 -17.23 6.82 9.49
N VAL A 136 -17.29 5.66 10.12
CA VAL A 136 -17.65 4.40 9.42
C VAL A 136 -19.10 4.44 8.93
N LYS A 137 -20.04 4.98 9.73
CA LYS A 137 -21.45 5.17 9.33
C LYS A 137 -21.56 6.10 8.11
N GLU A 138 -20.80 7.20 8.12
CA GLU A 138 -20.76 8.14 7.00
C GLU A 138 -20.17 7.49 5.75
N ALA A 139 -19.07 6.76 5.89
CA ALA A 139 -18.45 6.03 4.80
C ALA A 139 -19.41 5.00 4.19
N LEU A 140 -20.14 4.26 5.01
CA LEU A 140 -21.15 3.31 4.55
C LEU A 140 -22.23 4.02 3.71
N LYS A 141 -22.78 5.12 4.24
CA LYS A 141 -23.81 5.91 3.55
C LYS A 141 -23.31 6.45 2.20
N LYS A 142 -22.11 7.04 2.17
CA LYS A 142 -21.57 7.70 0.97
C LYS A 142 -21.10 6.71 -0.09
N THR A 143 -20.59 5.54 0.30
CA THR A 143 -20.18 4.50 -0.66
C THR A 143 -21.35 3.73 -1.26
N GLY A 144 -22.52 3.72 -0.60
CA GLY A 144 -23.68 2.92 -0.99
C GLY A 144 -23.50 1.42 -0.73
N LEU A 145 -22.46 1.02 -0.03
CA LEU A 145 -22.27 -0.37 0.39
C LEU A 145 -23.25 -0.74 1.51
N ARG A 146 -23.64 -2.02 1.60
CA ARG A 146 -24.52 -2.52 2.67
C ARG A 146 -23.80 -2.74 3.99
N TYR A 147 -22.49 -3.07 3.93
CA TYR A 147 -21.59 -3.30 5.05
C TYR A 147 -20.15 -3.24 4.56
N PHE A 148 -19.19 -3.09 5.47
CA PHE A 148 -17.78 -3.38 5.22
C PHE A 148 -17.42 -4.74 5.80
N ASP A 149 -16.52 -5.48 5.14
CA ASP A 149 -16.03 -6.73 5.71
C ASP A 149 -15.01 -6.47 6.80
N ASP A 150 -14.13 -5.50 6.60
CA ASP A 150 -13.06 -5.17 7.52
C ASP A 150 -13.09 -3.70 7.93
N MET A 151 -12.85 -3.44 9.22
CA MET A 151 -12.55 -2.13 9.76
C MET A 151 -11.08 -2.08 10.13
N GLN A 152 -10.32 -1.19 9.49
CA GLN A 152 -8.87 -1.10 9.63
C GLN A 152 -8.49 0.17 10.38
N LEU A 153 -7.73 0.01 11.48
CA LEU A 153 -7.00 1.11 12.09
C LEU A 153 -5.81 1.49 11.21
N HIS A 154 -5.80 2.72 10.69
CA HIS A 154 -4.69 3.23 9.89
C HIS A 154 -3.54 3.67 10.81
N PHE A 155 -2.31 3.50 10.36
CA PHE A 155 -1.06 3.76 11.08
C PHE A 155 -0.75 2.81 12.25
N GLY A 156 -1.71 2.09 12.80
CA GLY A 156 -1.52 1.16 13.91
C GLY A 156 -1.15 1.85 15.21
N TYR A 157 -0.22 1.30 15.95
CA TYR A 157 0.23 1.78 17.25
C TYR A 157 1.72 2.12 17.23
N HIS A 158 2.15 3.08 18.07
CA HIS A 158 3.56 3.48 18.16
C HIS A 158 4.36 2.52 19.03
N ASN A 159 3.71 1.93 20.04
CA ASN A 159 4.32 0.99 20.96
C ASN A 159 3.26 0.06 21.57
N THR A 160 3.69 -0.95 22.31
CA THR A 160 2.85 -1.96 22.94
C THR A 160 2.03 -1.41 24.11
N GLU A 161 2.48 -0.33 24.76
CA GLU A 161 1.72 0.31 25.84
C GLU A 161 0.48 1.01 25.27
N GLU A 162 0.64 1.74 24.17
CA GLU A 162 -0.48 2.37 23.47
C GLU A 162 -1.51 1.33 22.98
N LEU A 163 -1.07 0.20 22.45
CA LEU A 163 -1.94 -0.91 22.09
C LEU A 163 -2.81 -1.37 23.26
N LYS A 164 -2.25 -1.43 24.47
CA LYS A 164 -2.97 -1.88 25.68
C LYS A 164 -3.94 -0.82 26.22
N GLN A 165 -3.56 0.44 26.16
CA GLN A 165 -4.31 1.55 26.76
C GLN A 165 -5.41 2.09 25.85
N ASP A 166 -5.12 2.28 24.56
CA ASP A 166 -6.07 2.84 23.60
C ASP A 166 -6.98 1.76 23.01
N ARG A 167 -8.17 1.66 23.56
CA ARG A 167 -9.23 0.75 23.09
C ARG A 167 -10.40 1.46 22.41
N THR A 168 -10.26 2.74 22.11
CA THR A 168 -11.35 3.53 21.49
C THR A 168 -11.79 2.95 20.16
N PHE A 169 -10.83 2.56 19.32
CA PHE A 169 -11.10 1.94 18.03
C PHE A 169 -11.77 0.57 18.16
N VAL A 170 -11.34 -0.25 19.12
CA VAL A 170 -11.92 -1.57 19.39
C VAL A 170 -13.37 -1.45 19.86
N ARG A 171 -13.67 -0.52 20.77
CA ARG A 171 -15.05 -0.29 21.25
C ARG A 171 -15.96 0.20 20.13
N ALA A 172 -15.49 1.11 19.27
CA ALA A 172 -16.24 1.54 18.08
C ALA A 172 -16.53 0.36 17.13
N PHE A 173 -15.53 -0.50 16.91
CA PHE A 173 -15.70 -1.71 16.11
C PHE A 173 -16.76 -2.64 16.70
N GLU A 174 -16.74 -2.90 18.00
CA GLU A 174 -17.71 -3.78 18.66
C GLU A 174 -19.14 -3.27 18.51
N ARG A 175 -19.35 -1.94 18.61
CA ARG A 175 -20.66 -1.31 18.37
C ARG A 175 -21.12 -1.53 16.93
N LEU A 176 -20.25 -1.22 15.96
CA LEU A 176 -20.56 -1.36 14.53
C LEU A 176 -20.77 -2.83 14.13
N LYS A 177 -20.05 -3.75 14.75
CA LYS A 177 -20.23 -5.19 14.54
C LYS A 177 -21.58 -5.69 15.03
N LYS A 178 -22.04 -5.24 16.19
CA LYS A 178 -23.40 -5.53 16.69
C LYS A 178 -24.50 -5.04 15.77
N GLU A 179 -24.25 -3.94 15.05
CA GLU A 179 -25.19 -3.40 14.05
C GLU A 179 -25.06 -4.08 12.66
N GLY A 180 -24.12 -5.00 12.48
CA GLY A 180 -23.86 -5.69 11.20
C GLY A 180 -23.19 -4.82 10.14
N ILE A 181 -22.61 -3.68 10.53
CA ILE A 181 -21.96 -2.72 9.63
C ILE A 181 -20.55 -3.14 9.27
N VAL A 182 -19.84 -3.77 10.21
CA VAL A 182 -18.49 -4.34 10.01
C VAL A 182 -18.46 -5.77 10.52
N LYS A 183 -17.54 -6.61 10.00
CA LYS A 183 -17.44 -8.01 10.40
C LYS A 183 -16.13 -8.33 11.13
N HIS A 184 -15.02 -7.82 10.63
CA HIS A 184 -13.67 -8.18 11.06
C HIS A 184 -12.85 -6.94 11.41
N LEU A 185 -11.91 -7.10 12.34
CA LEU A 185 -11.03 -6.03 12.80
C LEU A 185 -9.60 -6.28 12.30
N CYS A 186 -8.98 -5.23 11.74
CA CYS A 186 -7.60 -5.28 11.29
C CYS A 186 -6.90 -3.93 11.52
N LEU A 187 -5.60 -3.90 11.29
CA LEU A 187 -4.83 -2.66 11.34
C LEU A 187 -3.83 -2.57 10.18
N SER A 188 -3.38 -1.35 9.88
CA SER A 188 -2.20 -1.15 9.06
C SER A 188 -1.07 -0.60 9.91
N GLN A 189 -0.03 -1.39 10.11
CA GLN A 189 1.13 -0.97 10.88
C GLN A 189 2.13 -0.29 9.96
N HIS A 190 2.38 0.97 10.26
CA HIS A 190 3.44 1.75 9.65
C HIS A 190 4.56 1.91 10.69
N SER A 191 5.80 2.02 10.27
CA SER A 191 6.84 2.41 11.20
C SER A 191 6.76 3.92 11.44
N TYR A 192 6.52 4.33 12.66
CA TYR A 192 6.72 5.68 13.18
C TYR A 192 6.07 6.85 12.41
N GLU A 193 4.97 6.68 11.72
CA GLU A 193 4.26 7.79 11.09
C GLU A 193 3.70 8.73 12.18
N GLY A 194 4.07 10.01 12.12
CA GLY A 194 3.67 11.01 13.12
C GLY A 194 4.47 11.02 14.41
N SER A 195 5.50 10.22 14.51
CA SER A 195 6.18 9.86 15.76
C SER A 195 7.37 10.73 16.16
N ALA A 196 7.54 11.92 15.62
CA ALA A 196 8.52 12.87 16.15
C ALA A 196 8.31 13.19 17.66
N ARG A 197 7.21 12.69 18.24
CA ARG A 197 6.81 12.93 19.64
C ARG A 197 6.75 11.68 20.51
N VAL A 198 7.04 10.48 19.98
CA VAL A 198 6.93 9.25 20.78
C VAL A 198 8.30 8.90 21.35
N GLU A 199 8.48 9.19 22.63
CA GLU A 199 9.74 8.96 23.36
C GLU A 199 10.15 7.48 23.38
N ASN A 200 9.22 6.53 23.25
CA ASN A 200 9.43 5.09 23.33
C ASN A 200 8.85 4.31 22.13
N GLY A 201 9.11 4.81 20.92
CA GLY A 201 8.67 4.09 19.71
C GLY A 201 9.37 2.73 19.56
N GLN A 202 8.58 1.69 19.34
CA GLN A 202 9.07 0.34 19.10
C GLN A 202 9.10 0.03 17.60
N SER A 203 9.84 -1.02 17.21
CA SER A 203 9.83 -1.46 15.81
C SER A 203 8.45 -1.97 15.39
N ALA A 204 8.13 -1.87 14.10
CA ALA A 204 6.86 -2.38 13.60
C ALA A 204 6.67 -3.89 13.89
N ALA A 205 7.75 -4.66 13.89
CA ALA A 205 7.72 -6.09 14.18
C ALA A 205 7.36 -6.36 15.65
N GLU A 206 7.91 -5.58 16.60
CA GLU A 206 7.57 -5.71 18.04
C GLU A 206 6.10 -5.38 18.29
N VAL A 207 5.60 -4.28 17.73
CA VAL A 207 4.19 -3.89 17.86
C VAL A 207 3.27 -4.93 17.24
N LEU A 208 3.59 -5.41 16.04
CA LEU A 208 2.80 -6.45 15.36
C LEU A 208 2.80 -7.78 16.12
N THR A 209 3.91 -8.15 16.77
CA THR A 209 3.97 -9.33 17.63
C THR A 209 2.99 -9.19 18.80
N ALA A 210 3.00 -8.03 19.46
CA ALA A 210 2.05 -7.76 20.56
C ALA A 210 0.59 -7.71 20.06
N VAL A 211 0.32 -7.22 18.84
CA VAL A 211 -1.01 -7.25 18.23
C VAL A 211 -1.51 -8.69 18.03
N VAL A 212 -0.65 -9.61 17.61
CA VAL A 212 -0.99 -11.03 17.47
C VAL A 212 -1.28 -11.65 18.84
N GLU A 213 -0.49 -11.33 19.86
CA GLU A 213 -0.66 -11.81 21.24
C GLU A 213 -1.93 -11.25 21.90
N ASP A 214 -2.31 -10.01 21.58
CA ASP A 214 -3.55 -9.39 22.07
C ASP A 214 -4.81 -10.11 21.56
N GLY A 215 -4.74 -10.76 20.40
CA GLY A 215 -5.76 -11.70 19.90
C GLY A 215 -7.07 -11.06 19.43
N ILE A 216 -7.16 -9.72 19.36
CA ILE A 216 -8.37 -9.00 18.93
C ILE A 216 -8.38 -8.78 17.42
N TYR A 217 -7.23 -8.46 16.85
CA TYR A 217 -7.06 -8.21 15.41
C TYR A 217 -6.91 -9.53 14.66
N GLU A 218 -7.55 -9.63 13.50
CA GLU A 218 -7.57 -10.86 12.70
C GLU A 218 -6.45 -10.90 11.66
N HIS A 219 -6.03 -9.74 11.18
CA HIS A 219 -4.93 -9.60 10.24
C HIS A 219 -4.32 -8.20 10.33
N ALA A 220 -3.12 -8.05 9.79
CA ALA A 220 -2.45 -6.77 9.66
C ALA A 220 -1.94 -6.53 8.24
N GLN A 221 -2.00 -5.26 7.82
CA GLN A 221 -1.32 -4.75 6.66
C GLN A 221 -0.07 -3.99 7.11
N PHE A 222 1.11 -4.35 6.61
CA PHE A 222 2.37 -3.77 7.08
C PHE A 222 3.38 -3.59 5.96
N MET A 223 4.39 -2.74 6.22
CA MET A 223 5.45 -2.51 5.26
C MET A 223 6.38 -3.72 5.18
N TYR A 224 6.43 -4.33 4.02
CA TYR A 224 7.35 -5.43 3.75
C TYR A 224 7.74 -5.45 2.27
N SER A 225 9.02 -5.52 1.99
CA SER A 225 9.56 -5.49 0.64
C SER A 225 10.64 -6.54 0.45
N TYR A 226 10.98 -6.80 -0.81
CA TYR A 226 12.14 -7.63 -1.14
C TYR A 226 13.41 -7.13 -0.42
N GLY A 227 14.34 -8.03 -0.18
CA GLY A 227 15.54 -7.77 0.62
C GLY A 227 15.35 -7.94 2.12
N GLY A 228 14.10 -8.16 2.58
CA GLY A 228 13.76 -8.54 3.94
C GLY A 228 14.20 -7.55 5.03
N ASP A 229 13.70 -7.78 6.21
CA ASP A 229 14.19 -7.24 7.48
C ASP A 229 14.17 -8.39 8.48
N PRO A 230 15.27 -8.70 9.18
CA PRO A 230 15.31 -9.88 10.07
C PRO A 230 14.25 -9.88 11.17
N GLU A 231 13.84 -8.71 11.67
CA GLU A 231 12.78 -8.62 12.67
C GLU A 231 11.41 -8.96 12.06
N MET A 232 11.14 -8.40 10.87
CA MET A 232 9.91 -8.71 10.15
C MET A 232 9.85 -10.18 9.71
N GLU A 233 10.99 -10.80 9.36
CA GLU A 233 11.04 -12.23 9.03
C GLU A 233 10.62 -13.10 10.24
N ARG A 234 11.13 -12.77 11.46
CA ARG A 234 10.71 -13.45 12.69
C ARG A 234 9.24 -13.22 13.01
N PHE A 235 8.75 -11.99 12.85
CA PHE A 235 7.33 -11.70 13.00
C PHE A 235 6.48 -12.53 12.04
N LEU A 236 6.86 -12.63 10.76
CA LEU A 236 6.12 -13.40 9.76
C LEU A 236 6.06 -14.91 10.11
N GLU A 237 7.13 -15.46 10.65
CA GLU A 237 7.15 -16.84 11.15
C GLU A 237 6.19 -17.02 12.33
N PHE A 238 6.23 -16.10 13.29
CA PHE A 238 5.31 -16.10 14.43
C PHE A 238 3.84 -15.92 14.02
N ALA A 239 3.56 -14.96 13.14
CA ALA A 239 2.21 -14.72 12.60
C ALA A 239 1.65 -15.97 11.90
N ARG A 240 2.49 -16.70 11.17
CA ARG A 240 2.12 -17.95 10.52
C ARG A 240 1.81 -19.06 11.55
N GLU A 241 2.62 -19.22 12.59
CA GLU A 241 2.36 -20.18 13.68
C GLU A 241 1.01 -19.91 14.36
N LYS A 242 0.68 -18.63 14.54
CA LYS A 242 -0.60 -18.18 15.10
C LYS A 242 -1.74 -18.13 14.09
N ASN A 243 -1.49 -18.47 12.83
CA ASN A 243 -2.45 -18.35 11.73
C ASN A 243 -3.05 -16.94 11.62
N PHE A 244 -2.26 -15.90 11.91
CA PHE A 244 -2.63 -14.50 11.82
C PHE A 244 -2.50 -14.01 10.37
N GLY A 245 -3.47 -13.24 9.87
CA GLY A 245 -3.49 -12.78 8.48
C GLY A 245 -2.41 -11.73 8.18
N THR A 246 -1.68 -11.93 7.07
CA THR A 246 -0.53 -11.09 6.71
C THR A 246 -0.70 -10.47 5.33
N VAL A 247 -0.75 -9.13 5.28
CA VAL A 247 -0.89 -8.36 4.05
C VAL A 247 0.29 -7.39 3.89
N ALA A 248 1.11 -7.59 2.86
CA ALA A 248 2.24 -6.69 2.61
C ALA A 248 1.82 -5.41 1.87
N MET A 249 2.40 -4.28 2.24
CA MET A 249 2.30 -3.02 1.51
C MET A 249 3.67 -2.40 1.27
N LYS A 250 3.75 -1.41 0.36
CA LYS A 250 5.00 -0.70 -0.01
C LYS A 250 6.11 -1.64 -0.49
N THR A 251 5.72 -2.72 -1.15
CA THR A 251 6.59 -3.81 -1.57
C THR A 251 7.61 -3.41 -2.64
N ALA A 252 7.29 -2.42 -3.48
CA ALA A 252 8.10 -1.95 -4.61
C ALA A 252 9.21 -0.95 -4.21
N ARG A 253 9.94 -1.22 -3.13
CA ARG A 253 11.01 -0.36 -2.60
C ARG A 253 12.04 0.03 -3.65
N GLY A 254 12.08 1.33 -4.02
CA GLY A 254 13.06 1.90 -4.95
C GLY A 254 12.92 1.47 -6.42
N ILE A 255 11.94 0.64 -6.79
CA ILE A 255 11.77 0.17 -8.18
C ILE A 255 11.48 1.34 -9.12
N GLY A 256 10.70 2.33 -8.70
CA GLY A 256 10.41 3.50 -9.54
C GLY A 256 11.67 4.21 -10.02
N ARG A 257 12.60 4.51 -9.09
CA ARG A 257 13.91 5.10 -9.43
C ARG A 257 14.81 4.16 -10.22
N MET A 258 14.77 2.86 -9.95
CA MET A 258 15.55 1.89 -10.70
C MET A 258 15.13 1.81 -12.16
N LYS A 259 13.83 1.90 -12.45
CA LYS A 259 13.31 1.91 -13.83
C LYS A 259 13.76 3.13 -14.64
N GLN A 260 14.14 4.24 -13.98
CA GLN A 260 14.67 5.45 -14.63
C GLN A 260 16.19 5.37 -14.86
N ASP A 261 16.87 4.44 -14.23
CA ASP A 261 18.32 4.22 -14.38
C ASP A 261 18.60 3.19 -15.48
N GLU A 262 18.75 3.65 -16.72
CA GLU A 262 19.03 2.79 -17.86
C GLU A 262 20.28 1.92 -17.64
N SER A 263 21.31 2.46 -16.99
CA SER A 263 22.54 1.72 -16.69
C SER A 263 22.28 0.56 -15.73
N PHE A 264 21.33 0.68 -14.83
CA PHE A 264 20.89 -0.40 -13.96
C PHE A 264 19.98 -1.38 -14.71
N MET A 265 19.00 -0.87 -15.47
CA MET A 265 18.07 -1.70 -16.21
C MET A 265 18.77 -2.60 -17.23
N ASN A 266 19.80 -2.09 -17.91
CA ASN A 266 20.60 -2.84 -18.87
C ASN A 266 21.47 -3.95 -18.24
N LYS A 267 21.64 -3.95 -16.91
CA LYS A 267 22.36 -5.01 -16.16
C LYS A 267 21.44 -6.10 -15.65
N LEU A 268 20.12 -5.86 -15.66
CA LEU A 268 19.19 -6.90 -15.24
C LEU A 268 19.20 -8.08 -16.22
N PRO A 269 18.92 -9.29 -15.74
CA PRO A 269 18.79 -10.45 -16.62
C PRO A 269 17.78 -10.18 -17.74
N GLU A 270 18.08 -10.64 -18.93
CA GLU A 270 17.27 -10.49 -20.12
C GLU A 270 15.81 -10.96 -19.88
N ASP A 271 14.83 -10.30 -20.48
CA ASP A 271 13.39 -10.55 -20.31
C ASP A 271 12.92 -10.50 -18.84
N THR A 272 13.50 -9.63 -18.03
CA THR A 272 13.09 -9.46 -16.63
C THR A 272 12.55 -8.04 -16.39
N SER A 273 11.27 -7.92 -16.04
CA SER A 273 10.68 -6.70 -15.50
C SER A 273 10.82 -6.69 -13.98
N PRO A 274 11.32 -5.61 -13.35
CA PRO A 274 11.40 -5.47 -11.89
C PRO A 274 10.06 -5.72 -11.18
N HIS A 275 8.97 -5.15 -11.68
CA HIS A 275 7.64 -5.34 -11.11
C HIS A 275 7.15 -6.78 -11.27
N ASN A 276 7.40 -7.40 -12.41
CA ASN A 276 7.00 -8.78 -12.65
C ASN A 276 7.78 -9.75 -11.74
N ALA A 277 9.09 -9.54 -11.57
CA ALA A 277 9.91 -10.32 -10.63
C ALA A 277 9.41 -10.14 -9.18
N LEU A 278 9.08 -8.90 -8.78
CA LEU A 278 8.49 -8.61 -7.48
C LEU A 278 7.17 -9.35 -7.28
N VAL A 279 6.26 -9.31 -8.25
CA VAL A 279 4.95 -9.97 -8.14
C VAL A 279 5.12 -11.49 -8.06
N ARG A 280 6.01 -12.09 -8.84
CA ARG A 280 6.34 -13.52 -8.72
C ARG A 280 6.86 -13.85 -7.32
N TRP A 281 7.76 -13.05 -6.77
CA TRP A 281 8.27 -13.24 -5.42
C TRP A 281 7.16 -13.17 -4.36
N ILE A 282 6.28 -12.17 -4.41
CA ILE A 282 5.15 -12.04 -3.48
C ILE A 282 4.21 -13.24 -3.60
N THR A 283 3.80 -13.56 -4.82
CA THR A 283 2.78 -14.59 -5.05
C THR A 283 3.29 -16.02 -4.85
N THR A 284 4.60 -16.22 -4.80
CA THR A 284 5.22 -17.50 -4.42
C THR A 284 5.65 -17.57 -2.95
N SER A 285 5.68 -16.43 -2.24
CA SER A 285 5.98 -16.41 -0.81
C SER A 285 4.93 -17.21 -0.04
N THR A 286 5.37 -18.06 0.87
CA THR A 286 4.49 -18.79 1.80
C THR A 286 4.25 -18.05 3.11
N LYS A 287 4.89 -16.90 3.30
CA LYS A 287 4.82 -16.09 4.53
C LYS A 287 3.76 -14.98 4.46
N LEU A 288 3.24 -14.68 3.27
CA LEU A 288 2.26 -13.62 3.03
C LEU A 288 0.95 -14.20 2.51
N ASP A 289 -0.18 -13.74 3.03
CA ASP A 289 -1.48 -14.09 2.46
C ASP A 289 -1.80 -13.22 1.25
N ALA A 290 -1.48 -11.93 1.31
CA ALA A 290 -1.69 -11.00 0.20
C ALA A 290 -0.70 -9.83 0.20
N ALA A 291 -0.75 -9.05 -0.88
CA ALA A 291 -0.04 -7.77 -0.98
C ALA A 291 -0.86 -6.72 -1.74
N VAL A 292 -0.69 -5.46 -1.32
CA VAL A 292 -1.18 -4.28 -2.06
C VAL A 292 -0.10 -3.82 -3.02
N ILE A 293 -0.40 -3.81 -4.31
CA ILE A 293 0.45 -3.19 -5.33
C ILE A 293 -0.39 -2.20 -6.11
N ARG A 294 0.00 -0.92 -6.06
CA ARG A 294 -0.67 0.14 -6.81
C ARG A 294 -0.26 0.08 -8.28
N VAL A 295 -1.24 0.19 -9.15
CA VAL A 295 -1.08 0.40 -10.60
C VAL A 295 -1.96 1.57 -11.03
N LYS A 296 -1.49 2.37 -12.00
CA LYS A 296 -2.15 3.61 -12.43
C LYS A 296 -2.99 3.44 -13.70
N ASN A 297 -2.65 2.46 -14.52
CA ASN A 297 -3.29 2.23 -15.81
C ASN A 297 -3.21 0.75 -16.22
N LEU A 298 -3.83 0.39 -17.34
CA LEU A 298 -3.87 -0.99 -17.84
C LEU A 298 -2.51 -1.53 -18.28
N ASP A 299 -1.60 -0.67 -18.76
CA ASP A 299 -0.25 -1.09 -19.16
C ASP A 299 0.55 -1.51 -17.91
N GLU A 300 0.53 -0.67 -16.86
CA GLU A 300 1.13 -1.02 -15.57
C GLU A 300 0.48 -2.24 -14.92
N PHE A 301 -0.86 -2.37 -15.03
CA PHE A 301 -1.59 -3.53 -14.56
C PHE A 301 -1.09 -4.80 -15.25
N THR A 302 -1.03 -4.78 -16.57
CA THR A 302 -0.59 -5.92 -17.38
C THR A 302 0.87 -6.27 -17.13
N GLU A 303 1.78 -5.27 -17.14
CA GLU A 303 3.19 -5.48 -16.83
C GLU A 303 3.37 -6.09 -15.44
N THR A 304 2.75 -5.50 -14.44
CA THR A 304 2.95 -5.88 -13.04
C THR A 304 2.29 -7.22 -12.72
N TYR A 305 1.01 -7.39 -13.07
CA TYR A 305 0.23 -8.52 -12.57
C TYR A 305 0.37 -9.78 -13.42
N SER A 306 0.94 -9.69 -14.64
CA SER A 306 1.21 -10.89 -15.46
C SER A 306 2.20 -11.88 -14.83
N GLY A 307 2.91 -11.48 -13.77
CA GLY A 307 3.74 -12.37 -12.96
C GLY A 307 2.97 -13.18 -11.91
N ALA A 308 1.73 -12.80 -11.59
CA ALA A 308 0.97 -13.40 -10.51
C ALA A 308 0.73 -14.90 -10.72
N GLY A 309 0.95 -15.71 -9.68
CA GLY A 309 0.77 -17.15 -9.72
C GLY A 309 1.81 -17.93 -10.54
N LYS A 310 2.75 -17.24 -11.19
CA LYS A 310 3.84 -17.90 -11.92
C LYS A 310 5.01 -18.15 -10.99
N TYR A 311 5.72 -19.27 -11.20
CA TYR A 311 6.89 -19.60 -10.39
C TYR A 311 8.00 -18.54 -10.51
N LEU A 312 8.80 -18.40 -9.47
CA LEU A 312 9.94 -17.49 -9.41
C LEU A 312 11.13 -18.14 -10.11
N ARG A 313 11.48 -17.66 -11.33
CA ARG A 313 12.57 -18.18 -12.17
C ARG A 313 13.92 -17.77 -11.59
N ALA A 314 15.01 -18.46 -11.97
CA ALA A 314 16.37 -18.11 -11.56
C ALA A 314 16.72 -16.66 -11.91
N ARG A 315 16.35 -16.20 -13.11
CA ARG A 315 16.56 -14.80 -13.54
C ARG A 315 15.77 -13.79 -12.69
N ASP A 316 14.54 -14.13 -12.25
CA ASP A 316 13.78 -13.26 -11.35
C ASP A 316 14.44 -13.15 -9.97
N LYS A 317 14.96 -14.26 -9.43
CA LYS A 317 15.74 -14.28 -8.18
C LYS A 317 16.97 -13.40 -8.30
N ARG A 318 17.73 -13.54 -9.41
CA ARG A 318 18.91 -12.72 -9.67
C ARG A 318 18.56 -11.23 -9.78
N ALA A 319 17.46 -10.88 -10.45
CA ALA A 319 16.99 -9.51 -10.53
C ALA A 319 16.62 -8.96 -9.14
N ILE A 320 15.95 -9.74 -8.30
CA ILE A 320 15.61 -9.34 -6.92
C ILE A 320 16.88 -9.13 -6.08
N GLU A 321 17.90 -9.98 -6.21
CA GLU A 321 19.19 -9.80 -5.54
C GLU A 321 19.84 -8.47 -5.95
N MET A 322 19.90 -8.17 -7.26
CA MET A 322 20.45 -6.92 -7.78
C MET A 322 19.65 -5.70 -7.33
N MET A 323 18.32 -5.80 -7.36
CA MET A 323 17.42 -4.77 -6.87
C MET A 323 17.63 -4.54 -5.36
N THR A 324 17.77 -5.61 -4.58
CA THR A 324 18.06 -5.54 -3.14
C THR A 324 19.36 -4.81 -2.88
N ALA A 325 20.44 -5.21 -3.52
CA ALA A 325 21.75 -4.59 -3.38
C ALA A 325 21.75 -3.11 -3.78
N ARG A 326 20.97 -2.73 -4.79
CA ARG A 326 20.76 -1.32 -5.18
C ARG A 326 19.93 -0.56 -4.16
N ALA A 327 18.79 -1.14 -3.76
CA ALA A 327 17.89 -0.51 -2.79
C ALA A 327 18.56 -0.30 -1.44
N ASP A 328 19.35 -1.23 -0.96
CA ASP A 328 20.05 -1.13 0.33
C ASP A 328 21.02 0.05 0.38
N ARG A 329 21.57 0.44 -0.75
CA ARG A 329 22.43 1.64 -0.84
C ARG A 329 21.66 2.94 -1.06
N THR A 330 20.43 2.90 -1.58
CA THR A 330 19.77 4.11 -2.08
C THR A 330 18.40 4.40 -1.49
N ALA A 331 17.70 3.38 -0.97
CA ALA A 331 16.32 3.51 -0.54
C ALA A 331 16.12 3.07 0.92
N CYS A 332 15.48 3.92 1.71
CA CYS A 332 15.12 3.63 3.09
C CYS A 332 14.15 2.43 3.16
N ARG A 333 14.34 1.54 4.14
CA ARG A 333 13.41 0.45 4.49
C ARG A 333 12.20 0.94 5.28
N LEU A 334 12.25 2.17 5.76
CA LEU A 334 11.22 2.75 6.64
C LEU A 334 11.06 1.94 7.96
N CYS A 335 12.14 1.39 8.50
CA CYS A 335 12.11 0.60 9.73
C CYS A 335 12.03 1.44 11.02
N GLY A 336 12.27 2.76 10.94
CA GLY A 336 12.15 3.69 12.05
C GLY A 336 13.33 3.75 13.03
N LYS A 337 14.30 2.82 12.97
CA LYS A 337 15.40 2.72 13.96
C LYS A 337 16.23 4.01 14.17
N CYS A 338 16.29 4.87 13.16
CA CYS A 338 16.99 6.16 13.26
C CYS A 338 16.17 7.25 13.97
N GLN A 339 14.86 7.08 14.12
CA GLN A 339 13.95 8.13 14.56
C GLN A 339 14.22 8.58 16.00
N SER A 340 14.32 7.64 16.93
CA SER A 340 14.59 7.91 18.35
C SER A 340 15.98 8.50 18.63
N HIS A 341 16.91 8.42 17.66
CA HIS A 341 18.26 8.93 17.78
C HIS A 341 18.45 10.36 17.26
N CYS A 342 17.37 10.99 16.76
CA CYS A 342 17.46 12.36 16.25
C CYS A 342 17.28 13.39 17.39
N PRO A 343 18.34 14.15 17.79
CA PRO A 343 18.22 15.14 18.86
C PRO A 343 17.30 16.32 18.49
N GLN A 344 17.09 16.55 17.20
CA GLN A 344 16.18 17.59 16.69
C GLN A 344 14.75 17.07 16.48
N GLN A 345 14.47 15.82 16.82
CA GLN A 345 13.15 15.18 16.65
C GLN A 345 12.57 15.32 15.23
N ILE A 346 13.47 15.33 14.22
CA ILE A 346 13.06 15.38 12.81
C ILE A 346 12.32 14.08 12.47
N PRO A 347 11.13 14.12 11.83
CA PRO A 347 10.41 12.93 11.42
C PRO A 347 11.09 12.30 10.19
N ILE A 348 12.25 11.68 10.42
CA ILE A 348 13.15 11.15 9.39
C ILE A 348 12.42 10.18 8.48
N THR A 349 11.66 9.25 9.05
CA THR A 349 10.97 8.19 8.31
C THR A 349 9.90 8.77 7.39
N ASP A 350 9.17 9.79 7.87
CA ASP A 350 8.16 10.49 7.09
C ASP A 350 8.78 11.26 5.92
N ILE A 351 9.84 12.03 6.19
CA ILE A 351 10.54 12.78 5.14
C ILE A 351 11.04 11.84 4.03
N LEU A 352 11.67 10.72 4.40
CA LEU A 352 12.18 9.75 3.43
C LEU A 352 11.05 8.99 2.71
N ARG A 353 9.89 8.85 3.33
CA ARG A 353 8.69 8.31 2.69
C ARG A 353 8.10 9.30 1.70
N PHE A 354 8.04 10.58 2.02
CA PHE A 354 7.55 11.62 1.11
C PHE A 354 8.50 11.81 -0.08
N GLU A 355 9.83 11.77 0.15
CA GLU A 355 10.80 11.68 -0.93
C GLU A 355 10.50 10.49 -1.86
N ARG A 356 10.13 9.34 -1.29
CA ARG A 356 9.75 8.17 -2.08
C ARG A 356 8.49 8.41 -2.91
N TYR A 357 7.45 9.04 -2.34
CA TYR A 357 6.24 9.36 -3.10
C TYR A 357 6.56 10.25 -4.31
N ALA A 358 7.41 11.26 -4.13
CA ALA A 358 7.84 12.12 -5.24
C ALA A 358 8.67 11.36 -6.28
N MET A 359 9.71 10.64 -5.84
CA MET A 359 10.73 10.08 -6.72
C MET A 359 10.38 8.71 -7.31
N ASP A 360 9.70 7.85 -6.55
CA ASP A 360 9.37 6.49 -7.00
C ASP A 360 7.95 6.40 -7.57
N ASP A 361 6.99 7.12 -6.96
CA ASP A 361 5.58 7.07 -7.34
C ASP A 361 5.16 8.25 -8.24
N HIS A 362 6.05 9.24 -8.44
CA HIS A 362 5.79 10.50 -9.19
C HIS A 362 4.59 11.27 -8.66
N ASP A 363 4.30 11.17 -7.37
CA ASP A 363 3.19 11.84 -6.69
C ASP A 363 3.69 13.07 -5.91
N TRP A 364 4.15 14.07 -6.66
CA TRP A 364 4.74 15.30 -6.13
C TRP A 364 3.76 16.14 -5.31
N ILE A 365 2.49 16.18 -5.74
CA ILE A 365 1.45 16.96 -5.06
C ILE A 365 1.22 16.41 -3.66
N LYS A 366 1.04 15.09 -3.54
CA LYS A 366 0.88 14.42 -2.26
C LYS A 366 2.11 14.56 -1.39
N ALA A 367 3.30 14.37 -1.96
CA ALA A 367 4.56 14.46 -1.23
C ALA A 367 4.78 15.86 -0.63
N GLY A 368 4.59 16.93 -1.42
CA GLY A 368 4.72 18.31 -0.97
C GLY A 368 3.68 18.69 0.07
N LYS A 369 2.41 18.29 -0.13
CA LYS A 369 1.35 18.50 0.86
C LYS A 369 1.70 17.89 2.21
N LEU A 370 2.04 16.60 2.24
CA LEU A 370 2.38 15.89 3.48
C LEU A 370 3.65 16.47 4.13
N TYR A 371 4.63 16.90 3.33
CA TYR A 371 5.82 17.54 3.84
C TYR A 371 5.52 18.91 4.49
N SER A 372 4.62 19.70 3.90
CA SER A 372 4.22 21.00 4.43
C SER A 372 3.55 20.91 5.81
N GLU A 373 2.88 19.79 6.09
CA GLU A 373 2.17 19.50 7.35
C GLU A 373 3.11 19.03 8.48
N LEU A 374 4.39 18.74 8.20
CA LEU A 374 5.34 18.28 9.20
C LEU A 374 5.60 19.34 10.28
N PRO A 375 5.58 18.98 11.57
CA PRO A 375 5.87 19.89 12.68
C PRO A 375 7.35 20.33 12.72
N THR A 376 8.25 19.43 12.28
CA THR A 376 9.70 19.70 12.18
C THR A 376 10.16 19.27 10.79
N LYS A 377 10.82 20.17 10.07
CA LYS A 377 11.27 19.94 8.69
C LYS A 377 12.76 19.63 8.60
N GLY A 378 13.22 19.31 7.41
CA GLY A 378 14.61 18.89 7.15
C GLY A 378 15.66 19.98 7.37
N ASP A 379 15.29 21.25 7.33
CA ASP A 379 16.16 22.40 7.63
C ASP A 379 16.70 22.42 9.06
N ARG A 380 16.02 21.74 9.99
CA ARG A 380 16.48 21.61 11.38
C ARG A 380 17.61 20.59 11.56
N CYS A 381 18.05 19.92 10.50
CA CYS A 381 19.11 18.93 10.58
C CYS A 381 20.48 19.56 10.88
N ILE A 382 21.04 19.23 12.04
CA ILE A 382 22.38 19.68 12.46
C ILE A 382 23.52 18.76 11.99
N LYS A 383 23.23 17.77 11.16
CA LYS A 383 24.19 16.80 10.58
C LYS A 383 25.03 16.05 11.63
N CYS A 384 24.47 15.71 12.79
CA CYS A 384 25.17 15.00 13.85
C CYS A 384 25.42 13.51 13.58
N GLU A 385 24.89 12.94 12.49
CA GLU A 385 25.05 11.56 12.02
C GLU A 385 24.53 10.44 12.95
N SER A 386 23.93 10.75 14.09
CA SER A 386 23.36 9.73 15.01
C SER A 386 22.36 8.80 14.29
N CYS A 387 21.61 9.34 13.34
CA CYS A 387 20.69 8.56 12.48
C CYS A 387 21.41 7.63 11.49
N VAL A 388 22.64 7.95 11.07
CA VAL A 388 23.46 7.10 10.19
C VAL A 388 23.98 5.92 10.99
N GLN A 389 24.47 6.15 12.20
CA GLN A 389 25.01 5.11 13.08
C GLN A 389 23.94 4.08 13.49
N SER A 390 22.69 4.52 13.67
CA SER A 390 21.57 3.63 14.00
C SER A 390 20.89 3.01 12.76
N CYS A 391 21.28 3.40 11.56
CA CYS A 391 20.71 2.87 10.33
C CYS A 391 21.30 1.50 9.98
N PRO A 392 20.51 0.40 9.89
CA PRO A 392 21.02 -0.93 9.54
C PRO A 392 21.59 -1.01 8.12
N LEU A 393 21.34 0.01 7.29
CA LEU A 393 21.86 0.12 5.91
C LEU A 393 22.94 1.19 5.78
N SER A 394 23.33 1.86 6.87
CA SER A 394 24.29 2.96 6.87
C SER A 394 24.01 4.05 5.82
N LEU A 395 22.73 4.34 5.58
CA LEU A 395 22.31 5.36 4.61
C LEU A 395 22.76 6.74 5.07
N GLN A 396 23.23 7.57 4.13
CA GLN A 396 23.57 8.98 4.39
C GLN A 396 22.28 9.80 4.59
N ILE A 397 21.65 9.62 5.74
CA ILE A 397 20.35 10.19 6.08
C ILE A 397 20.35 11.72 6.08
N PRO A 398 21.37 12.43 6.62
CA PRO A 398 21.41 13.89 6.58
C PRO A 398 21.36 14.46 5.15
N GLU A 399 22.07 13.82 4.21
CA GLU A 399 22.05 14.23 2.79
C GLU A 399 20.68 13.99 2.16
N LYS A 400 20.05 12.86 2.48
CA LYS A 400 18.70 12.53 1.99
C LYS A 400 17.66 13.51 2.53
N ILE A 401 17.73 13.87 3.81
CA ILE A 401 16.85 14.86 4.44
C ILE A 401 17.03 16.23 3.78
N ALA A 402 18.29 16.68 3.58
CA ALA A 402 18.57 17.96 2.95
C ALA A 402 18.00 18.00 1.51
N ARG A 403 18.22 16.94 0.74
CA ARG A 403 17.65 16.81 -0.62
C ARG A 403 16.13 16.83 -0.60
N ALA A 404 15.50 16.05 0.28
CA ALA A 404 14.05 15.98 0.39
C ALA A 404 13.47 17.35 0.79
N HIS A 405 14.15 18.08 1.68
CA HIS A 405 13.75 19.44 2.06
C HIS A 405 13.73 20.37 0.84
N ILE A 406 14.81 20.41 0.05
CA ILE A 406 14.91 21.25 -1.14
C ILE A 406 13.81 20.91 -2.17
N MET A 407 13.48 19.62 -2.28
CA MET A 407 12.53 19.13 -3.31
C MET A 407 11.06 19.32 -2.94
N LEU A 408 10.74 19.35 -1.64
CA LEU A 408 9.36 19.27 -1.14
C LEU A 408 8.89 20.53 -0.40
N SER A 409 9.79 21.53 -0.23
CA SER A 409 9.47 22.82 0.41
C SER A 409 8.78 23.80 -0.51
#